data_887ce8b32193977b85dd7a9560eb2f91
#
_entry.id   887ce8b32193977b85dd7a9560eb2f91
#
_cell.length_a   1.000
_cell.length_b   1.000
_cell.length_c   1.000
_cell.angle_alpha   90.00
_cell.angle_beta   90.00
_cell.angle_gamma   90.00
#
_symmetry.space_group_name_H-M   'P 1'
#
loop_
_entity.id
_entity.type
_entity.pdbx_description
1 polymer ?
#
loop_
_entity_poly.entity_id
_entity_poly.type
_entity_poly.pdbx_seq_one_letter_code
_entity_poly.pdbx_strand_id
1 'polypeptide(L)'
;MFKIISSIKEDLANARDHDPAARGDVENAIVYSGLHAIWAHRVAHWLWVREFRGPARVLSQFMRFLTGIEIHPGAKIGRRFFIDHGMGIVIGETTEIGDGVMLYHGVTLGGQVLTQTKRHPTIEDNVTIGAGAKVLGPVTVGTGSAIGANAVVTKDVPAHHIAIGIPAKTRPRQPEERIKLVDPDYYI
;
A
#
# COMPACT_ATOMS: atom_id res chain seq x y z
N MET A 1 -21.24 -4.81 12.69
CA MET A 1 -20.62 -6.14 12.87
C MET A 1 -20.49 -6.89 11.53
N PHE A 2 -21.54 -7.08 10.73
CA PHE A 2 -21.49 -7.78 9.43
C PHE A 2 -20.47 -7.21 8.42
N LYS A 3 -20.34 -5.87 8.32
CA LYS A 3 -19.38 -5.23 7.39
C LYS A 3 -17.91 -5.50 7.75
N ILE A 4 -17.56 -5.63 9.03
CA ILE A 4 -16.18 -5.91 9.47
C ILE A 4 -15.81 -7.36 9.16
N ILE A 5 -16.70 -8.30 9.45
CA ILE A 5 -16.47 -9.74 9.19
C ILE A 5 -16.34 -10.00 7.69
N SER A 6 -17.18 -9.36 6.85
CA SER A 6 -17.07 -9.49 5.39
C SER A 6 -15.73 -8.93 4.86
N SER A 7 -15.27 -7.82 5.44
CA SER A 7 -13.98 -7.21 5.08
C SER A 7 -12.79 -8.10 5.44
N ILE A 8 -12.78 -8.73 6.62
CA ILE A 8 -11.72 -9.67 7.01
C ILE A 8 -11.68 -10.89 6.08
N LYS A 9 -12.83 -11.45 5.74
CA LYS A 9 -12.89 -12.57 4.78
C LYS A 9 -12.39 -12.20 3.39
N GLU A 10 -12.71 -10.98 2.94
CA GLU A 10 -12.20 -10.45 1.67
C GLU A 10 -10.68 -10.27 1.69
N ASP A 11 -10.12 -9.75 2.79
CA ASP A 11 -8.67 -9.59 2.93
C ASP A 11 -7.93 -10.94 2.94
N LEU A 12 -8.48 -11.95 3.62
CA LEU A 12 -7.92 -13.30 3.65
C LEU A 12 -7.97 -13.97 2.27
N ALA A 13 -9.07 -13.80 1.55
CA ALA A 13 -9.17 -14.27 0.16
C ALA A 13 -8.16 -13.58 -0.73
N ASN A 14 -8.06 -12.26 -0.62
CA ASN A 14 -7.10 -11.44 -1.37
C ASN A 14 -5.64 -11.85 -1.10
N ALA A 15 -5.29 -12.19 0.14
CA ALA A 15 -3.95 -12.70 0.48
C ALA A 15 -3.65 -14.04 -0.21
N ARG A 16 -4.63 -14.96 -0.29
CA ARG A 16 -4.46 -16.23 -1.03
C ARG A 16 -4.30 -16.02 -2.53
N ASP A 17 -4.99 -15.03 -3.09
CA ASP A 17 -4.94 -14.74 -4.52
C ASP A 17 -3.60 -14.13 -4.95
N HIS A 18 -2.88 -13.48 -4.02
CA HIS A 18 -1.63 -12.76 -4.30
C HIS A 18 -0.37 -13.50 -3.82
N ASP A 19 -0.49 -14.42 -2.86
CA ASP A 19 0.66 -15.16 -2.35
C ASP A 19 0.51 -16.66 -2.57
N PRO A 20 1.30 -17.26 -3.49
CA PRO A 20 1.32 -18.71 -3.72
C PRO A 20 1.72 -19.53 -2.49
N ALA A 21 2.38 -18.92 -1.50
CA ALA A 21 2.76 -19.58 -0.24
C ALA A 21 1.63 -19.64 0.79
N ALA A 22 0.51 -18.94 0.55
CA ALA A 22 -0.64 -18.90 1.47
C ALA A 22 -1.33 -20.27 1.53
N ARG A 23 -1.39 -20.88 2.74
CA ARG A 23 -1.92 -22.24 2.94
C ARG A 23 -3.34 -22.30 3.48
N GLY A 24 -3.80 -21.24 4.15
CA GLY A 24 -5.15 -21.22 4.71
C GLY A 24 -5.45 -19.98 5.54
N ASP A 25 -6.75 -19.69 5.72
CA ASP A 25 -7.20 -18.45 6.37
C ASP A 25 -6.71 -18.30 7.81
N VAL A 26 -6.68 -19.40 8.58
CA VAL A 26 -6.24 -19.36 9.98
C VAL A 26 -4.75 -19.04 10.07
N GLU A 27 -3.93 -19.71 9.28
CA GLU A 27 -2.49 -19.44 9.21
C GLU A 27 -2.26 -18.00 8.77
N ASN A 28 -2.88 -17.57 7.66
CA ASN A 28 -2.72 -16.21 7.14
C ASN A 28 -3.16 -15.14 8.15
N ALA A 29 -4.26 -15.36 8.88
CA ALA A 29 -4.71 -14.45 9.93
C ALA A 29 -3.71 -14.29 11.08
N ILE A 30 -2.87 -15.30 11.34
CA ILE A 30 -1.88 -15.30 12.42
C ILE A 30 -0.53 -14.76 11.97
N VAL A 31 -0.07 -15.09 10.74
CA VAL A 31 1.32 -14.83 10.35
C VAL A 31 1.51 -13.61 9.46
N TYR A 32 0.47 -13.12 8.76
CA TYR A 32 0.61 -12.00 7.83
C TYR A 32 0.59 -10.65 8.54
N SER A 33 1.76 -10.06 8.74
CA SER A 33 1.92 -8.73 9.34
C SER A 33 1.17 -7.64 8.56
N GLY A 34 1.10 -7.76 7.23
CA GLY A 34 0.33 -6.88 6.36
C GLY A 34 -1.16 -6.83 6.71
N LEU A 35 -1.78 -7.99 6.95
CA LEU A 35 -3.18 -8.08 7.38
C LEU A 35 -3.40 -7.42 8.75
N HIS A 36 -2.49 -7.68 9.71
CA HIS A 36 -2.57 -7.05 11.03
C HIS A 36 -2.50 -5.53 10.95
N ALA A 37 -1.57 -5.00 10.14
CA ALA A 37 -1.43 -3.55 9.93
C ALA A 37 -2.68 -2.93 9.32
N ILE A 38 -3.28 -3.57 8.30
CA ILE A 38 -4.50 -3.11 7.63
C ILE A 38 -5.69 -3.12 8.59
N TRP A 39 -5.88 -4.21 9.36
CA TRP A 39 -7.00 -4.31 10.31
C TRP A 39 -6.89 -3.28 11.43
N ALA A 40 -5.70 -3.10 11.98
CA ALA A 40 -5.46 -2.08 12.99
C ALA A 40 -5.62 -0.66 12.43
N HIS A 41 -5.17 -0.43 11.18
CA HIS A 41 -5.39 0.86 10.51
C HIS A 41 -6.88 1.19 10.39
N ARG A 42 -7.76 0.24 10.05
CA ARG A 42 -9.21 0.50 9.99
C ARG A 42 -9.77 1.01 11.32
N VAL A 43 -9.29 0.45 12.45
CA VAL A 43 -9.65 0.92 13.78
C VAL A 43 -9.05 2.30 14.06
N ALA A 44 -7.77 2.49 13.76
CA ALA A 44 -7.09 3.78 13.94
C ALA A 44 -7.72 4.89 13.10
N HIS A 45 -8.07 4.60 11.84
CA HIS A 45 -8.78 5.53 10.96
C HIS A 45 -10.19 5.87 11.48
N TRP A 46 -10.93 4.89 11.99
CA TRP A 46 -12.22 5.11 12.61
C TRP A 46 -12.14 6.04 13.83
N LEU A 47 -11.10 5.91 14.65
CA LEU A 47 -10.82 6.85 15.75
C LEU A 47 -10.43 8.24 15.22
N TRP A 48 -9.58 8.29 14.19
CA TRP A 48 -9.09 9.52 13.59
C TRP A 48 -10.21 10.42 13.04
N VAL A 49 -11.13 9.83 12.27
CA VAL A 49 -12.27 10.59 11.70
C VAL A 49 -13.30 11.02 12.74
N ARG A 50 -13.21 10.49 13.97
CA ARG A 50 -13.99 10.92 15.15
C ARG A 50 -13.25 11.86 16.07
N GLU A 51 -12.16 12.44 15.59
CA GLU A 51 -11.29 13.39 16.31
C GLU A 51 -10.57 12.79 17.55
N PHE A 52 -10.61 11.47 17.76
CA PHE A 52 -9.78 10.78 18.77
C PHE A 52 -8.35 10.60 18.26
N ARG A 53 -7.70 11.71 17.89
CA ARG A 53 -6.41 11.71 17.17
C ARG A 53 -5.26 11.12 17.98
N GLY A 54 -5.20 11.41 19.28
CA GLY A 54 -4.17 10.86 20.18
C GLY A 54 -4.20 9.33 20.24
N PRO A 55 -5.33 8.70 20.66
CA PRO A 55 -5.49 7.26 20.65
C PRO A 55 -5.24 6.61 19.27
N ALA A 56 -5.71 7.23 18.18
CA ALA A 56 -5.45 6.76 16.83
C ALA A 56 -3.96 6.68 16.50
N ARG A 57 -3.19 7.72 16.86
CA ARG A 57 -1.74 7.77 16.66
C ARG A 57 -0.99 6.75 17.52
N VAL A 58 -1.39 6.59 18.79
CA VAL A 58 -0.80 5.58 19.68
C VAL A 58 -1.00 4.19 19.11
N LEU A 59 -2.22 3.84 18.67
CA LEU A 59 -2.51 2.55 18.04
C LEU A 59 -1.66 2.34 16.76
N SER A 60 -1.57 3.35 15.91
CA SER A 60 -0.75 3.30 14.69
C SER A 60 0.72 3.02 14.99
N GLN A 61 1.32 3.71 15.97
CA GLN A 61 2.71 3.51 16.35
C GLN A 61 2.96 2.16 17.04
N PHE A 62 2.01 1.69 17.85
CA PHE A 62 2.07 0.37 18.43
C PHE A 62 2.08 -0.72 17.35
N MET A 63 1.21 -0.58 16.34
CA MET A 63 1.18 -1.53 15.22
C MET A 63 2.44 -1.46 14.35
N ARG A 64 3.01 -0.26 14.15
CA ARG A 64 4.33 -0.13 13.52
C ARG A 64 5.41 -0.94 14.27
N PHE A 65 5.42 -0.86 15.59
CA PHE A 65 6.36 -1.64 16.42
C PHE A 65 6.17 -3.15 16.23
N LEU A 66 4.93 -3.64 16.16
CA LEU A 66 4.63 -5.06 16.02
C LEU A 66 4.86 -5.60 14.59
N THR A 67 4.56 -4.80 13.57
CA THR A 67 4.47 -5.26 12.17
C THR A 67 5.62 -4.76 11.28
N GLY A 68 6.35 -3.72 11.73
CA GLY A 68 7.31 -3.01 10.91
C GLY A 68 6.67 -2.13 9.82
N ILE A 69 5.33 -1.95 9.84
CA ILE A 69 4.55 -1.21 8.85
C ILE A 69 3.96 0.04 9.50
N GLU A 70 4.30 1.20 8.99
CA GLU A 70 3.74 2.47 9.43
C GLU A 70 2.61 2.92 8.50
N ILE A 71 1.38 3.00 9.02
CA ILE A 71 0.24 3.57 8.32
C ILE A 71 -0.30 4.71 9.19
N HIS A 72 -0.25 5.95 8.67
CA HIS A 72 -0.84 7.08 9.37
C HIS A 72 -2.37 6.92 9.44
N PRO A 73 -3.03 7.14 10.59
CA PRO A 73 -4.46 6.92 10.72
C PRO A 73 -5.32 7.84 9.84
N GLY A 74 -4.77 8.96 9.34
CA GLY A 74 -5.43 9.83 8.37
C GLY A 74 -5.48 9.29 6.94
N ALA A 75 -4.64 8.33 6.58
CA ALA A 75 -4.62 7.74 5.25
C ALA A 75 -5.98 7.07 4.92
N LYS A 76 -6.40 7.21 3.66
CA LYS A 76 -7.62 6.56 3.16
C LYS A 76 -7.21 5.35 2.33
N ILE A 77 -7.75 4.18 2.67
CA ILE A 77 -7.37 2.91 2.03
C ILE A 77 -8.64 2.19 1.57
N GLY A 78 -8.68 1.85 0.29
CA GLY A 78 -9.76 1.10 -0.35
C GLY A 78 -9.79 -0.37 0.04
N ARG A 79 -10.58 -1.14 -0.71
CA ARG A 79 -10.81 -2.57 -0.48
C ARG A 79 -9.72 -3.40 -1.17
N ARG A 80 -9.54 -4.66 -0.72
CA ARG A 80 -8.58 -5.61 -1.29
C ARG A 80 -7.16 -5.04 -1.41
N PHE A 81 -6.80 -4.17 -0.46
CA PHE A 81 -5.44 -3.70 -0.32
C PHE A 81 -4.57 -4.82 0.23
N PHE A 82 -3.44 -5.10 -0.40
CA PHE A 82 -2.54 -6.16 0.00
C PHE A 82 -1.12 -5.61 0.26
N ILE A 83 -0.52 -6.05 1.35
CA ILE A 83 0.86 -5.75 1.70
C ILE A 83 1.62 -7.07 1.78
N ASP A 84 2.57 -7.25 0.87
CA ASP A 84 3.45 -8.40 0.86
C ASP A 84 4.74 -8.11 1.63
N HIS A 85 5.12 -9.02 2.55
CA HIS A 85 6.24 -8.90 3.50
C HIS A 85 6.13 -7.70 4.47
N GLY A 86 5.90 -6.52 3.99
CA GLY A 86 5.50 -5.31 4.71
C GLY A 86 6.59 -4.54 5.45
N MET A 87 7.67 -5.15 5.88
CA MET A 87 8.72 -4.50 6.68
C MET A 87 9.21 -3.20 6.02
N GLY A 88 9.21 -2.10 6.78
CA GLY A 88 9.73 -0.81 6.32
C GLY A 88 8.77 -0.01 5.43
N ILE A 89 7.51 -0.42 5.28
CA ILE A 89 6.49 0.40 4.61
C ILE A 89 6.18 1.64 5.45
N VAL A 90 6.02 2.78 4.77
CA VAL A 90 5.54 4.03 5.36
C VAL A 90 4.45 4.63 4.48
N ILE A 91 3.25 4.78 5.03
CA ILE A 91 2.09 5.41 4.38
C ILE A 91 1.72 6.68 5.14
N GLY A 92 1.93 7.84 4.49
CA GLY A 92 1.74 9.17 5.09
C GLY A 92 0.27 9.59 5.22
N GLU A 93 0.05 10.65 5.99
CA GLU A 93 -1.26 11.14 6.48
C GLU A 93 -2.31 11.36 5.39
N THR A 94 -1.94 12.05 4.30
CA THR A 94 -2.88 12.44 3.25
C THR A 94 -2.83 11.51 2.04
N THR A 95 -2.28 10.30 2.22
CA THR A 95 -2.28 9.26 1.18
C THR A 95 -3.70 8.77 0.92
N GLU A 96 -4.03 8.58 -0.34
CA GLU A 96 -5.26 7.93 -0.78
C GLU A 96 -4.89 6.71 -1.63
N ILE A 97 -5.46 5.56 -1.27
CA ILE A 97 -5.20 4.27 -1.92
C ILE A 97 -6.54 3.70 -2.37
N GLY A 98 -6.66 3.39 -3.65
CA GLY A 98 -7.83 2.78 -4.27
C GLY A 98 -7.99 1.29 -3.94
N ASP A 99 -8.86 0.63 -4.69
CA ASP A 99 -9.18 -0.77 -4.54
C ASP A 99 -8.15 -1.67 -5.26
N GLY A 100 -7.86 -2.84 -4.69
CA GLY A 100 -6.99 -3.84 -5.33
C GLY A 100 -5.53 -3.44 -5.47
N VAL A 101 -5.05 -2.48 -4.67
CA VAL A 101 -3.65 -2.04 -4.68
C VAL A 101 -2.77 -3.01 -3.92
N MET A 102 -1.57 -3.27 -4.44
CA MET A 102 -0.56 -4.12 -3.81
C MET A 102 0.73 -3.34 -3.55
N LEU A 103 1.26 -3.44 -2.34
CA LEU A 103 2.57 -2.90 -1.96
C LEU A 103 3.49 -3.99 -1.48
N TYR A 104 4.76 -3.95 -1.91
CA TYR A 104 5.83 -4.74 -1.35
C TYR A 104 6.54 -4.01 -0.20
N HIS A 105 7.41 -4.73 0.53
CA HIS A 105 8.21 -4.17 1.63
C HIS A 105 9.01 -2.92 1.23
N GLY A 106 9.32 -2.09 2.21
CA GLY A 106 10.17 -0.91 2.03
C GLY A 106 9.58 0.22 1.20
N VAL A 107 8.32 0.11 0.74
CA VAL A 107 7.63 1.15 -0.02
C VAL A 107 7.37 2.37 0.87
N THR A 108 7.60 3.57 0.32
CA THR A 108 7.25 4.83 0.98
C THR A 108 6.27 5.63 0.12
N LEU A 109 5.10 5.92 0.69
CA LEU A 109 4.14 6.88 0.16
C LEU A 109 4.29 8.17 0.98
N GLY A 110 5.24 9.03 0.57
CA GLY A 110 5.78 10.14 1.36
C GLY A 110 5.36 11.51 0.85
N GLY A 111 5.48 12.53 1.73
CA GLY A 111 5.32 13.93 1.39
C GLY A 111 6.63 14.59 0.95
N GLN A 112 6.52 15.66 0.16
CA GLN A 112 7.68 16.50 -0.22
C GLN A 112 7.70 17.87 0.46
N VAL A 113 6.58 18.26 1.08
CA VAL A 113 6.46 19.58 1.73
C VAL A 113 6.01 19.44 3.18
N LEU A 114 6.34 20.41 4.01
CA LEU A 114 6.02 20.42 5.45
C LEU A 114 4.70 21.14 5.77
N THR A 115 3.96 21.59 4.76
CA THR A 115 2.67 22.27 4.94
C THR A 115 1.54 21.28 5.17
N GLN A 116 0.51 21.70 5.93
CA GLN A 116 -0.68 20.88 6.21
C GLN A 116 -1.66 20.90 5.02
N THR A 117 -1.23 20.36 3.89
CA THR A 117 -2.01 20.24 2.66
C THR A 117 -2.02 18.80 2.17
N LYS A 118 -2.69 18.51 1.06
CA LYS A 118 -2.49 17.25 0.32
C LYS A 118 -1.02 17.20 -0.13
N ARG A 119 -0.20 16.39 0.54
CA ARG A 119 1.26 16.30 0.34
C ARG A 119 1.76 14.88 0.08
N HIS A 120 0.87 13.90 0.18
CA HIS A 120 1.16 12.48 -0.07
C HIS A 120 0.43 12.01 -1.32
N PRO A 121 0.90 10.92 -1.95
CA PRO A 121 0.36 10.46 -3.23
C PRO A 121 -1.08 9.97 -3.15
N THR A 122 -1.70 9.94 -4.33
CA THR A 122 -2.93 9.21 -4.63
C THR A 122 -2.58 8.02 -5.51
N ILE A 123 -2.91 6.82 -5.04
CA ILE A 123 -2.70 5.56 -5.73
C ILE A 123 -4.08 5.06 -6.16
N GLU A 124 -4.33 5.03 -7.46
CA GLU A 124 -5.60 4.58 -8.00
C GLU A 124 -5.75 3.04 -7.97
N ASP A 125 -6.85 2.53 -8.50
CA ASP A 125 -7.20 1.11 -8.40
C ASP A 125 -6.22 0.19 -9.14
N ASN A 126 -6.03 -1.02 -8.61
CA ASN A 126 -5.24 -2.10 -9.21
C ASN A 126 -3.79 -1.71 -9.53
N VAL A 127 -3.20 -0.82 -8.76
CA VAL A 127 -1.78 -0.43 -8.85
C VAL A 127 -0.93 -1.41 -8.05
N THR A 128 0.23 -1.79 -8.62
CA THR A 128 1.25 -2.58 -7.92
C THR A 128 2.50 -1.73 -7.71
N ILE A 129 3.03 -1.70 -6.47
CA ILE A 129 4.24 -0.93 -6.15
C ILE A 129 5.31 -1.88 -5.63
N GLY A 130 6.39 -2.01 -6.41
CA GLY A 130 7.51 -2.90 -6.15
C GLY A 130 8.32 -2.54 -4.91
N ALA A 131 9.09 -3.51 -4.42
CA ALA A 131 9.87 -3.42 -3.19
C ALA A 131 10.79 -2.18 -3.17
N GLY A 132 10.84 -1.50 -2.03
CA GLY A 132 11.71 -0.35 -1.84
C GLY A 132 11.34 0.92 -2.61
N ALA A 133 10.31 0.93 -3.45
CA ALA A 133 9.94 2.11 -4.24
C ALA A 133 9.50 3.28 -3.35
N LYS A 134 9.79 4.50 -3.81
CA LYS A 134 9.43 5.75 -3.14
C LYS A 134 8.52 6.57 -4.06
N VAL A 135 7.28 6.79 -3.64
CA VAL A 135 6.33 7.68 -4.31
C VAL A 135 6.18 8.92 -3.45
N LEU A 136 6.66 10.05 -3.95
CA LEU A 136 6.86 11.25 -3.15
C LEU A 136 6.08 12.44 -3.70
N GLY A 137 5.39 13.14 -2.80
CA GLY A 137 4.59 14.34 -3.12
C GLY A 137 3.13 14.01 -3.45
N PRO A 138 2.33 15.02 -3.79
CA PRO A 138 0.90 14.87 -4.10
C PRO A 138 0.68 14.37 -5.53
N VAL A 139 1.48 13.39 -5.96
CA VAL A 139 1.43 12.79 -7.29
C VAL A 139 0.34 11.73 -7.38
N THR A 140 -0.18 11.51 -8.57
CA THR A 140 -1.16 10.46 -8.86
C THR A 140 -0.49 9.31 -9.61
N VAL A 141 -0.69 8.09 -9.12
CA VAL A 141 -0.35 6.85 -9.84
C VAL A 141 -1.64 6.26 -10.39
N GLY A 142 -1.80 6.34 -11.72
CA GLY A 142 -3.03 5.98 -12.41
C GLY A 142 -3.34 4.49 -12.39
N THR A 143 -4.63 4.18 -12.53
CA THR A 143 -5.21 2.83 -12.46
C THR A 143 -4.44 1.80 -13.31
N GLY A 144 -4.23 0.63 -12.73
CA GLY A 144 -3.59 -0.50 -13.40
C GLY A 144 -2.11 -0.31 -13.72
N SER A 145 -1.48 0.74 -13.17
CA SER A 145 -0.05 1.02 -13.36
C SER A 145 0.80 0.18 -12.43
N ALA A 146 2.10 0.13 -12.72
CA ALA A 146 3.08 -0.56 -11.90
C ALA A 146 4.31 0.32 -11.66
N ILE A 147 4.78 0.31 -10.43
CA ILE A 147 6.02 0.98 -10.02
C ILE A 147 7.07 -0.11 -9.78
N GLY A 148 8.17 -0.04 -10.51
CA GLY A 148 9.29 -0.98 -10.36
C GLY A 148 9.96 -0.87 -8.99
N ALA A 149 10.65 -1.95 -8.60
CA ALA A 149 11.38 -1.97 -7.34
C ALA A 149 12.44 -0.84 -7.30
N ASN A 150 12.61 -0.24 -6.13
CA ASN A 150 13.52 0.88 -5.86
C ASN A 150 13.32 2.12 -6.76
N ALA A 151 12.25 2.20 -7.53
CA ALA A 151 11.95 3.40 -8.32
C ALA A 151 11.61 4.60 -7.42
N VAL A 152 11.97 5.81 -7.87
CA VAL A 152 11.66 7.06 -7.17
C VAL A 152 10.74 7.90 -8.04
N VAL A 153 9.43 7.86 -7.74
CA VAL A 153 8.37 8.55 -8.45
C VAL A 153 8.11 9.92 -7.82
N THR A 154 8.29 10.98 -8.59
CA THR A 154 8.09 12.38 -8.17
C THR A 154 7.18 13.16 -9.11
N LYS A 155 6.59 12.48 -10.10
CA LYS A 155 5.63 13.02 -11.08
C LYS A 155 4.50 12.03 -11.28
N ASP A 156 3.39 12.49 -11.81
CA ASP A 156 2.24 11.63 -12.09
C ASP A 156 2.61 10.49 -13.06
N VAL A 157 2.02 9.33 -12.80
CA VAL A 157 2.14 8.14 -13.65
C VAL A 157 0.78 7.92 -14.29
N PRO A 158 0.67 7.99 -15.63
CA PRO A 158 -0.61 7.75 -16.31
C PRO A 158 -1.12 6.34 -16.06
N ALA A 159 -2.44 6.14 -16.20
CA ALA A 159 -3.04 4.82 -16.07
C ALA A 159 -2.41 3.81 -17.05
N HIS A 160 -2.29 2.55 -16.62
CA HIS A 160 -1.70 1.46 -17.41
C HIS A 160 -0.26 1.71 -17.88
N HIS A 161 0.54 2.42 -17.04
CA HIS A 161 1.96 2.66 -17.31
C HIS A 161 2.83 1.91 -16.30
N ILE A 162 4.08 1.72 -16.68
CA ILE A 162 5.16 1.29 -15.79
C ILE A 162 6.08 2.47 -15.54
N ALA A 163 6.44 2.70 -14.27
CA ALA A 163 7.41 3.70 -13.85
C ALA A 163 8.61 3.00 -13.21
N ILE A 164 9.81 3.21 -13.75
CA ILE A 164 11.05 2.55 -13.31
C ILE A 164 12.22 3.53 -13.22
N GLY A 165 13.16 3.25 -12.33
CA GLY A 165 14.42 3.98 -12.20
C GLY A 165 14.36 5.17 -11.24
N ILE A 166 15.47 5.94 -11.18
CA ILE A 166 15.70 7.08 -10.29
C ILE A 166 16.26 8.27 -11.08
N PRO A 167 15.51 9.38 -11.31
CA PRO A 167 14.06 9.47 -11.12
C PRO A 167 13.31 8.54 -12.07
N ALA A 168 12.11 8.11 -11.69
CA ALA A 168 11.34 7.17 -12.48
C ALA A 168 10.94 7.73 -13.86
N LYS A 169 11.12 6.90 -14.87
CA LYS A 169 10.61 7.14 -16.23
C LYS A 169 9.40 6.25 -16.48
N THR A 170 8.40 6.78 -17.15
CA THR A 170 7.16 6.08 -17.44
C THR A 170 7.11 5.59 -18.89
N ARG A 171 6.52 4.42 -19.11
CA ARG A 171 6.16 3.90 -20.42
C ARG A 171 4.86 3.10 -20.34
N PRO A 172 4.13 2.96 -21.45
CA PRO A 172 2.96 2.09 -21.50
C PRO A 172 3.31 0.66 -21.04
N ARG A 173 2.39 0.05 -20.28
CA ARG A 173 2.49 -1.32 -19.84
C ARG A 173 2.04 -2.27 -20.95
N GLN A 174 2.86 -3.26 -21.30
CA GLN A 174 2.45 -4.28 -22.25
C GLN A 174 1.57 -5.34 -21.55
N PRO A 175 0.59 -5.95 -22.26
CA PRO A 175 -0.31 -6.94 -21.66
C PRO A 175 0.41 -8.11 -20.99
N GLU A 176 1.51 -8.56 -21.60
CA GLU A 176 2.32 -9.70 -21.12
C GLU A 176 3.04 -9.39 -19.79
N GLU A 177 3.32 -8.14 -19.51
CA GLU A 177 4.00 -7.70 -18.28
C GLU A 177 3.13 -7.82 -17.03
N ARG A 178 1.86 -8.15 -17.15
CA ARG A 178 1.00 -8.44 -15.99
C ARG A 178 1.50 -9.62 -15.16
N ILE A 179 2.14 -10.60 -15.81
CA ILE A 179 2.69 -11.79 -15.15
C ILE A 179 4.13 -11.56 -14.71
N LYS A 180 4.87 -10.72 -15.43
CA LYS A 180 6.32 -10.51 -15.23
C LYS A 180 6.67 -9.48 -14.14
N LEU A 181 5.72 -8.78 -13.53
CA LEU A 181 6.00 -7.89 -12.39
C LEU A 181 6.51 -8.64 -11.14
N VAL A 182 6.38 -9.96 -11.16
CA VAL A 182 6.92 -10.88 -10.14
C VAL A 182 8.21 -11.56 -10.63
N ASP A 183 8.68 -11.27 -11.86
CA ASP A 183 9.88 -11.86 -12.43
C ASP A 183 11.12 -11.17 -11.85
N PRO A 184 12.05 -11.91 -11.20
CA PRO A 184 13.28 -11.35 -10.61
C PRO A 184 14.12 -10.53 -11.59
N ASP A 185 14.09 -10.84 -12.88
CA ASP A 185 14.86 -10.15 -13.91
C ASP A 185 14.43 -8.68 -14.13
N TYR A 186 13.28 -8.26 -13.60
CA TYR A 186 12.82 -6.86 -13.63
C TYR A 186 13.24 -6.04 -12.40
N TYR A 187 13.89 -6.66 -11.42
CA TYR A 187 14.21 -6.04 -10.12
C TYR A 187 15.72 -5.85 -9.88
N ILE A 188 16.55 -6.13 -10.88
CA ILE A 188 18.02 -5.94 -10.82
C ILE A 188 18.42 -4.73 -11.65
#